data_f711ba9b3b36c948383636dd89e909d9
#
_entry.id   f711ba9b3b36c948383636dd89e909d9
#
_cell.length_a   1.000
_cell.length_b   1.000
_cell.length_c   1.000
_cell.angle_alpha   90.00
_cell.angle_beta   90.00
_cell.angle_gamma   90.00
#
_symmetry.space_group_name_H-M   'P 1'
#
loop_
_entity.id
_entity.type
_entity.pdbx_description
1 polymer ?
#
loop_
_entity_poly.entity_id
_entity_poly.type
_entity_poly.pdbx_seq_one_letter_code
_entity_poly.pdbx_strand_id
1 'polypeptide(L)'
;MEHIAQILAVIVTGTLVGVEFGVAAFTNPIVERLPDDAYWQARATGGRILGTVMPFWYITAAALMVGVAVLGHTPAAIAAVLVMGVVMVLTLTTLVPINNRVVAWAGAGGEAPSRELAHRWDRLHWLRVVLLSASFVGVALA
;
A
#
# COMPACT_ATOMS: atom_id res chain seq x y z
N MET A 1 27.04 -6.81 -7.46
CA MET A 1 25.68 -7.36 -7.32
C MET A 1 24.87 -6.56 -6.31
N GLU A 2 25.45 -6.17 -5.18
CA GLU A 2 24.81 -5.35 -4.13
C GLU A 2 24.22 -4.03 -4.67
N HIS A 3 25.00 -3.21 -5.36
CA HIS A 3 24.51 -1.95 -5.95
C HIS A 3 23.35 -2.13 -6.92
N ILE A 4 23.33 -3.21 -7.71
CA ILE A 4 22.23 -3.46 -8.63
C ILE A 4 20.96 -3.82 -7.83
N ALA A 5 21.10 -4.67 -6.82
CA ALA A 5 19.98 -5.02 -5.94
C ALA A 5 19.42 -3.79 -5.23
N GLN A 6 20.28 -2.92 -4.72
CA GLN A 6 19.89 -1.67 -4.07
C GLN A 6 19.16 -0.72 -5.04
N ILE A 7 19.70 -0.51 -6.25
CA ILE A 7 19.04 0.33 -7.26
C ILE A 7 17.65 -0.20 -7.59
N LEU A 8 17.51 -1.51 -7.82
CA LEU A 8 16.22 -2.12 -8.11
C LEU A 8 15.24 -1.98 -6.94
N ALA A 9 15.73 -2.21 -5.70
CA ALA A 9 14.92 -2.05 -4.51
C ALA A 9 14.42 -0.61 -4.34
N VAL A 10 15.29 0.38 -4.56
CA VAL A 10 14.94 1.81 -4.48
C VAL A 10 13.92 2.18 -5.56
N ILE A 11 14.11 1.76 -6.81
CA ILE A 11 13.17 2.05 -7.90
C ILE A 11 11.79 1.43 -7.61
N VAL A 12 11.76 0.14 -7.29
CA VAL A 12 10.49 -0.59 -7.07
C VAL A 12 9.76 -0.06 -5.83
N THR A 13 10.47 0.20 -4.74
CA THR A 13 9.86 0.72 -3.51
C THR A 13 9.47 2.19 -3.66
N GLY A 14 10.29 3.01 -4.32
CA GLY A 14 9.98 4.43 -4.55
C GLY A 14 8.74 4.61 -5.42
N THR A 15 8.60 3.82 -6.48
CA THR A 15 7.39 3.84 -7.32
C THR A 15 6.17 3.30 -6.55
N LEU A 16 6.32 2.29 -5.70
CA LEU A 16 5.26 1.81 -4.81
C LEU A 16 4.80 2.92 -3.86
N VAL A 17 5.73 3.59 -3.17
CA VAL A 17 5.43 4.74 -2.27
C VAL A 17 4.72 5.84 -3.04
N GLY A 18 5.17 6.16 -4.27
CA GLY A 18 4.56 7.19 -5.10
C GLY A 18 3.10 6.89 -5.44
N VAL A 19 2.77 5.65 -5.81
CA VAL A 19 1.39 5.23 -6.09
C VAL A 19 0.53 5.28 -4.82
N GLU A 20 1.02 4.75 -3.71
CA GLU A 20 0.30 4.77 -2.43
C GLU A 20 0.04 6.19 -1.93
N PHE A 21 1.05 7.06 -2.02
CA PHE A 21 0.90 8.48 -1.72
C PHE A 21 -0.12 9.15 -2.66
N GLY A 22 -0.06 8.87 -3.97
CA GLY A 22 -1.00 9.40 -4.96
C GLY A 22 -2.45 9.01 -4.66
N VAL A 23 -2.67 7.78 -4.21
CA VAL A 23 -4.01 7.33 -3.77
C VAL A 23 -4.45 8.11 -2.53
N ALA A 24 -3.59 8.23 -1.50
CA ALA A 24 -3.92 8.90 -0.26
C ALA A 24 -4.15 10.41 -0.43
N ALA A 25 -3.25 11.08 -1.15
CA ALA A 25 -3.21 12.54 -1.22
C ALA A 25 -4.14 13.11 -2.32
N PHE A 26 -4.40 12.37 -3.37
CA PHE A 26 -5.14 12.89 -4.53
C PHE A 26 -6.39 12.07 -4.85
N THR A 27 -6.27 10.76 -5.02
CA THR A 27 -7.40 9.93 -5.45
C THR A 27 -8.52 9.90 -4.42
N ASN A 28 -8.21 9.62 -3.15
CA ASN A 28 -9.22 9.55 -2.09
C ASN A 28 -9.95 10.87 -1.89
N PRO A 29 -9.30 12.05 -1.82
CA PRO A 29 -9.98 13.34 -1.73
C PRO A 29 -10.84 13.70 -2.95
N ILE A 30 -10.47 13.25 -4.15
CA ILE A 30 -11.28 13.42 -5.36
C ILE A 30 -12.55 12.56 -5.27
N VAL A 31 -12.38 11.29 -4.91
CA VAL A 31 -13.48 10.33 -4.79
C VAL A 31 -14.45 10.76 -3.68
N GLU A 32 -13.97 11.35 -2.57
CA GLU A 32 -14.80 11.83 -1.46
C GLU A 32 -15.81 12.91 -1.87
N ARG A 33 -15.56 13.64 -2.97
CA ARG A 33 -16.45 14.68 -3.49
C ARG A 33 -17.55 14.15 -4.42
N LEU A 34 -17.54 12.86 -4.73
CA LEU A 34 -18.52 12.25 -5.61
C LEU A 34 -19.86 12.03 -4.88
N PRO A 35 -21.01 12.06 -5.62
CA PRO A 35 -22.28 11.55 -5.12
C PRO A 35 -22.16 10.10 -4.64
N ASP A 36 -23.01 9.68 -3.69
CA ASP A 36 -22.88 8.40 -2.99
C ASP A 36 -22.71 7.19 -3.92
N ASP A 37 -23.53 7.07 -4.96
CA ASP A 37 -23.45 5.94 -5.90
C ASP A 37 -22.12 5.94 -6.66
N ALA A 38 -21.66 7.09 -7.16
CA ALA A 38 -20.41 7.24 -7.87
C ALA A 38 -19.20 7.02 -6.92
N TYR A 39 -19.31 7.49 -5.68
CA TYR A 39 -18.31 7.29 -4.63
C TYR A 39 -18.05 5.81 -4.39
N TRP A 40 -19.10 5.02 -4.12
CA TRP A 40 -18.94 3.60 -3.84
C TRP A 40 -18.48 2.80 -5.06
N GLN A 41 -18.95 3.14 -6.25
CA GLN A 41 -18.49 2.52 -7.50
C GLN A 41 -16.99 2.82 -7.76
N ALA A 42 -16.55 4.05 -7.55
CA ALA A 42 -15.15 4.43 -7.70
C ALA A 42 -14.26 3.67 -6.69
N ARG A 43 -14.68 3.60 -5.42
CA ARG A 43 -13.98 2.85 -4.38
C ARG A 43 -13.90 1.35 -4.67
N ALA A 44 -14.99 0.74 -5.12
CA ALA A 44 -15.03 -0.68 -5.47
C ALA A 44 -14.15 -0.98 -6.68
N THR A 45 -14.20 -0.14 -7.71
CA THR A 45 -13.39 -0.30 -8.93
C THR A 45 -11.90 -0.14 -8.63
N GLY A 46 -11.53 0.92 -7.92
CA GLY A 46 -10.15 1.15 -7.48
C GLY A 46 -9.65 0.02 -6.58
N GLY A 47 -10.47 -0.41 -5.62
CA GLY A 47 -10.16 -1.52 -4.72
C GLY A 47 -9.94 -2.85 -5.44
N ARG A 48 -10.68 -3.13 -6.51
CA ARG A 48 -10.50 -4.33 -7.33
C ARG A 48 -9.20 -4.28 -8.13
N ILE A 49 -8.93 -3.15 -8.79
CA ILE A 49 -7.71 -2.97 -9.60
C ILE A 49 -6.47 -3.04 -8.69
N LEU A 50 -6.44 -2.22 -7.64
CA LEU A 50 -5.31 -2.18 -6.71
C LEU A 50 -5.16 -3.50 -5.96
N GLY A 51 -6.27 -4.13 -5.54
CA GLY A 51 -6.25 -5.44 -4.89
C GLY A 51 -5.65 -6.56 -5.74
N THR A 52 -5.69 -6.43 -7.07
CA THR A 52 -5.08 -7.38 -8.00
C THR A 52 -3.59 -7.07 -8.24
N VAL A 53 -3.23 -5.81 -8.42
CA VAL A 53 -1.86 -5.42 -8.83
C VAL A 53 -0.92 -5.27 -7.62
N MET A 54 -1.39 -4.66 -6.54
CA MET A 54 -0.54 -4.30 -5.41
C MET A 54 0.12 -5.48 -4.69
N PRO A 55 -0.50 -6.66 -4.50
CA PRO A 55 0.16 -7.79 -3.86
C PRO A 55 1.48 -8.18 -4.53
N PHE A 56 1.51 -8.23 -5.86
CA PHE A 56 2.73 -8.55 -6.63
C PHE A 56 3.80 -7.49 -6.40
N TRP A 57 3.41 -6.21 -6.37
CA TRP A 57 4.33 -5.11 -6.16
C TRP A 57 4.94 -5.12 -4.75
N TYR A 58 4.11 -5.33 -3.71
CA TYR A 58 4.57 -5.48 -2.32
C TYR A 58 5.53 -6.66 -2.14
N ILE A 59 5.20 -7.83 -2.72
CA ILE A 59 6.04 -9.01 -2.64
C ILE A 59 7.39 -8.76 -3.33
N THR A 60 7.38 -8.13 -4.52
CA THR A 60 8.61 -7.80 -5.25
C THR A 60 9.47 -6.81 -4.47
N ALA A 61 8.87 -5.74 -3.92
CA ALA A 61 9.58 -4.76 -3.09
C ALA A 61 10.21 -5.43 -1.85
N ALA A 62 9.42 -6.23 -1.12
CA ALA A 62 9.90 -6.95 0.07
C ALA A 62 11.04 -7.92 -0.26
N ALA A 63 10.94 -8.68 -1.35
CA ALA A 63 11.98 -9.60 -1.78
C ALA A 63 13.29 -8.88 -2.12
N LEU A 64 13.21 -7.75 -2.84
CA LEU A 64 14.38 -6.94 -3.16
C LEU A 64 15.02 -6.33 -1.91
N MET A 65 14.21 -5.84 -0.95
CA MET A 65 14.70 -5.32 0.33
C MET A 65 15.42 -6.40 1.15
N VAL A 66 14.86 -7.60 1.21
CA VAL A 66 15.52 -8.75 1.86
C VAL A 66 16.84 -9.05 1.16
N GLY A 67 16.88 -9.02 -0.17
CA GLY A 67 18.11 -9.20 -0.93
C GLY A 67 19.18 -8.16 -0.56
N VAL A 68 18.81 -6.88 -0.46
CA VAL A 68 19.72 -5.80 -0.02
C VAL A 68 20.22 -6.05 1.41
N ALA A 69 19.32 -6.41 2.34
CA ALA A 69 19.67 -6.66 3.73
C ALA A 69 20.62 -7.87 3.89
N VAL A 70 20.43 -8.93 3.08
CA VAL A 70 21.26 -10.13 3.09
C VAL A 70 22.63 -9.88 2.46
N LEU A 71 22.73 -9.03 1.46
CA LEU A 71 23.99 -8.73 0.79
C LEU A 71 24.82 -7.68 1.54
N GLY A 72 24.17 -6.60 2.01
CA GLY A 72 24.85 -5.45 2.62
C GLY A 72 24.99 -5.54 4.14
N HIS A 73 24.12 -6.28 4.84
CA HIS A 73 24.10 -6.44 6.30
C HIS A 73 24.05 -5.10 7.07
N THR A 74 23.55 -4.02 6.44
CA THR A 74 23.49 -2.72 7.09
C THR A 74 22.30 -2.62 8.05
N PRO A 75 22.44 -1.91 9.19
CA PRO A 75 21.31 -1.68 10.10
C PRO A 75 20.10 -1.00 9.41
N ALA A 76 20.36 -0.12 8.44
CA ALA A 76 19.33 0.58 7.68
C ALA A 76 18.51 -0.40 6.81
N ALA A 77 19.17 -1.32 6.10
CA ALA A 77 18.49 -2.34 5.30
C ALA A 77 17.66 -3.29 6.19
N ILE A 78 18.20 -3.71 7.33
CA ILE A 78 17.47 -4.58 8.27
C ILE A 78 16.23 -3.86 8.81
N ALA A 79 16.38 -2.60 9.24
CA ALA A 79 15.25 -1.79 9.71
C ALA A 79 14.19 -1.62 8.62
N ALA A 80 14.59 -1.37 7.37
CA ALA A 80 13.67 -1.26 6.23
C ALA A 80 12.82 -2.53 6.03
N VAL A 81 13.45 -3.71 6.10
CA VAL A 81 12.76 -5.01 6.01
C VAL A 81 11.76 -5.21 7.16
N LEU A 82 12.14 -4.86 8.39
CA LEU A 82 11.27 -4.98 9.55
C LEU A 82 10.04 -4.06 9.42
N VAL A 83 10.24 -2.81 9.00
CA VAL A 83 9.15 -1.87 8.76
C VAL A 83 8.24 -2.36 7.61
N MET A 84 8.81 -2.91 6.54
CA MET A 84 8.02 -3.52 5.45
C MET A 84 7.18 -4.70 5.98
N GLY A 85 7.73 -5.52 6.86
CA GLY A 85 6.98 -6.60 7.54
C GLY A 85 5.77 -6.06 8.31
N VAL A 86 5.94 -4.98 9.07
CA VAL A 86 4.83 -4.29 9.77
C VAL A 86 3.79 -3.78 8.78
N VAL A 87 4.21 -3.18 7.67
CA VAL A 87 3.30 -2.72 6.60
C VAL A 87 2.48 -3.87 6.02
N MET A 88 3.11 -5.02 5.76
CA MET A 88 2.40 -6.21 5.23
C MET A 88 1.39 -6.74 6.24
N VAL A 89 1.73 -6.85 7.51
CA VAL A 89 0.81 -7.27 8.58
C VAL A 89 -0.37 -6.30 8.68
N LEU A 90 -0.11 -4.99 8.76
CA LEU A 90 -1.15 -3.95 8.78
C LEU A 90 -2.09 -4.08 7.58
N THR A 91 -1.53 -4.26 6.39
CA THR A 91 -2.29 -4.38 5.15
C THR A 91 -3.21 -5.59 5.17
N LEU A 92 -2.68 -6.76 5.49
CA LEU A 92 -3.43 -8.03 5.46
C LEU A 92 -4.50 -8.12 6.55
N THR A 93 -4.23 -7.57 7.73
CA THR A 93 -5.14 -7.69 8.88
C THR A 93 -6.20 -6.60 8.92
N THR A 94 -5.98 -5.45 8.27
CA THR A 94 -6.89 -4.30 8.37
C THR A 94 -7.38 -3.79 7.02
N LEU A 95 -6.49 -3.39 6.14
CA LEU A 95 -6.83 -2.72 4.87
C LEU A 95 -7.51 -3.66 3.87
N VAL A 96 -6.98 -4.86 3.70
CA VAL A 96 -7.55 -5.86 2.78
C VAL A 96 -8.96 -6.30 3.20
N PRO A 97 -9.26 -6.62 4.47
CA PRO A 97 -10.62 -6.96 4.88
C PRO A 97 -11.64 -5.84 4.62
N ILE A 98 -11.26 -4.58 4.86
CA ILE A 98 -12.15 -3.43 4.57
C ILE A 98 -12.37 -3.29 3.06
N ASN A 99 -11.31 -3.36 2.27
CA ASN A 99 -11.38 -3.28 0.81
C ASN A 99 -12.29 -4.38 0.24
N ASN A 100 -12.13 -5.62 0.70
CA ASN A 100 -12.93 -6.75 0.25
C ASN A 100 -14.43 -6.57 0.54
N ARG A 101 -14.80 -5.94 1.66
CA ARG A 101 -16.20 -5.62 1.96
C ARG A 101 -16.80 -4.64 0.94
N VAL A 102 -16.06 -3.61 0.56
CA VAL A 102 -16.49 -2.62 -0.44
C VAL A 102 -16.64 -3.26 -1.82
N VAL A 103 -15.66 -4.09 -2.21
CA VAL A 103 -15.70 -4.79 -3.52
C VAL A 103 -16.84 -5.81 -3.57
N ALA A 104 -17.07 -6.56 -2.51
CA ALA A 104 -18.15 -7.55 -2.42
C ALA A 104 -19.53 -6.88 -2.49
N TRP A 105 -19.73 -5.75 -1.80
CA TRP A 105 -20.95 -4.96 -1.89
C TRP A 105 -21.28 -4.56 -3.33
N ALA A 106 -20.30 -4.02 -4.07
CA ALA A 106 -20.50 -3.58 -5.45
C ALA A 106 -20.87 -4.73 -6.42
N GLY A 107 -20.52 -5.97 -6.09
CA GLY A 107 -20.88 -7.16 -6.88
C GLY A 107 -22.24 -7.76 -6.53
N ALA A 108 -22.64 -7.69 -5.27
CA ALA A 108 -23.85 -8.34 -4.77
C ALA A 108 -25.07 -7.40 -4.68
N GLY A 109 -24.85 -6.09 -4.67
CA GLY A 109 -25.90 -5.10 -4.35
C GLY A 109 -26.26 -5.11 -2.85
N GLY A 110 -27.28 -4.35 -2.50
CA GLY A 110 -27.71 -4.21 -1.11
C GLY A 110 -27.35 -2.86 -0.51
N GLU A 111 -27.43 -2.75 0.82
CA GLU A 111 -27.11 -1.52 1.53
C GLU A 111 -25.59 -1.22 1.45
N ALA A 112 -25.27 0.02 1.06
CA ALA A 112 -23.87 0.46 0.94
C ALA A 112 -23.14 0.42 2.30
N PRO A 113 -21.83 0.10 2.32
CA PRO A 113 -21.04 0.20 3.54
C PRO A 113 -21.07 1.61 4.12
N SER A 114 -20.85 1.75 5.43
CA SER A 114 -20.83 3.06 6.07
C SER A 114 -19.61 3.87 5.61
N ARG A 115 -19.76 5.17 5.41
CA ARG A 115 -18.62 6.09 5.12
C ARG A 115 -17.56 6.06 6.23
N GLU A 116 -17.93 5.76 7.47
CA GLU A 116 -16.96 5.60 8.58
C GLU A 116 -15.98 4.44 8.30
N LEU A 117 -16.43 3.35 7.68
CA LEU A 117 -15.56 2.25 7.28
C LEU A 117 -14.52 2.72 6.24
N ALA A 118 -14.93 3.54 5.28
CA ALA A 118 -14.03 4.12 4.29
C ALA A 118 -13.04 5.12 4.91
N HIS A 119 -13.49 6.00 5.80
CA HIS A 119 -12.61 6.92 6.52
C HIS A 119 -11.61 6.19 7.42
N ARG A 120 -12.01 5.07 8.05
CA ARG A 120 -11.08 4.22 8.78
C ARG A 120 -10.00 3.65 7.85
N TRP A 121 -10.39 3.20 6.65
CA TRP A 121 -9.44 2.73 5.66
C TRP A 121 -8.48 3.84 5.24
N ASP A 122 -8.95 5.05 4.99
CA ASP A 122 -8.13 6.20 4.60
C ASP A 122 -7.09 6.57 5.69
N ARG A 123 -7.49 6.56 6.97
CA ARG A 123 -6.56 6.80 8.09
C ARG A 123 -5.46 5.72 8.17
N LEU A 124 -5.83 4.45 8.04
CA LEU A 124 -4.89 3.34 8.04
C LEU A 124 -3.99 3.34 6.80
N HIS A 125 -4.53 3.79 5.66
CA HIS A 125 -3.78 3.95 4.43
C HIS A 125 -2.70 5.05 4.58
N TRP A 126 -3.00 6.19 5.20
CA TRP A 126 -2.01 7.21 5.52
C TRP A 126 -0.89 6.69 6.45
N LEU A 127 -1.24 5.92 7.47
CA LEU A 127 -0.25 5.25 8.32
C LEU A 127 0.65 4.34 7.49
N ARG A 128 0.07 3.56 6.58
CA ARG A 128 0.81 2.70 5.66
C ARG A 128 1.77 3.49 4.77
N VAL A 129 1.33 4.63 4.21
CA VAL A 129 2.18 5.51 3.38
C VAL A 129 3.38 6.01 4.18
N VAL A 130 3.19 6.44 5.43
CA VAL A 130 4.28 6.89 6.31
C VAL A 130 5.28 5.76 6.57
N LEU A 131 4.80 4.57 6.92
CA LEU A 131 5.66 3.41 7.17
C LEU A 131 6.41 2.97 5.90
N LEU A 132 5.74 2.96 4.74
CA LEU A 132 6.40 2.65 3.46
C LEU A 132 7.47 3.68 3.11
N SER A 133 7.21 4.96 3.36
CA SER A 133 8.20 6.02 3.15
C SER A 133 9.42 5.85 4.05
N ALA A 134 9.22 5.46 5.31
CA ALA A 134 10.32 5.14 6.23
C ALA A 134 11.12 3.92 5.74
N SER A 135 10.45 2.88 5.26
CA SER A 135 11.07 1.69 4.68
C SER A 135 11.88 2.03 3.41
N PHE A 136 11.32 2.90 2.54
CA PHE A 136 12.01 3.40 1.35
C PHE A 136 13.29 4.17 1.71
N VAL A 137 13.22 5.09 2.68
CA VAL A 137 14.41 5.81 3.16
C VAL A 137 15.46 4.83 3.70
N GLY A 138 15.05 3.84 4.47
CA GLY A 138 15.94 2.83 5.02
C GLY A 138 16.69 2.05 3.92
N VAL A 139 16.01 1.63 2.85
CA VAL A 139 16.68 0.92 1.74
C VAL A 139 17.52 1.84 0.87
N ALA A 140 17.18 3.14 0.79
CA ALA A 140 17.99 4.12 0.04
C ALA A 140 19.30 4.46 0.77
N LEU A 141 19.33 4.31 2.11
CA LEU A 141 20.52 4.55 2.95
C LEU A 141 21.33 3.26 3.22
N ALA A 142 20.90 2.14 2.68
CA ALA A 142 21.57 0.84 2.85
C ALA A 142 22.84 0.66 1.94
#